data_8c6ea3c3f60b0767da70068120ffef96
#
_entry.id   8c6ea3c3f60b0767da70068120ffef96
#
_cell.length_a   1.000
_cell.length_b   1.000
_cell.length_c   1.000
_cell.angle_alpha   90.00
_cell.angle_beta   90.00
_cell.angle_gamma   90.00
#
_symmetry.space_group_name_H-M   'P 1'
#
loop_
_entity.id
_entity.type
_entity.pdbx_description
1 polymer ?
#
loop_
_entity_poly.entity_id
_entity_poly.type
_entity_poly.pdbx_seq_one_letter_code
_entity_poly.pdbx_strand_id
1 'polypeptide(L)'
;MGKRFLKKIIAQSPQDLKFISACCSEAKVKNSDIKYLPLNKIFLLSISRFNKESDNNERINSIIRFEFIQSSKSKNIDQNNFDLILELLAINLFKRKNNFEITLLFSKNKIITLNAEVIEVTLEDQKIINDKKF
;
A
#
# COMPACT_ATOMS: atom_id res chain seq x y z
N MET A 1 16.70 19.38 18.36
CA MET A 1 16.43 18.13 17.73
C MET A 1 14.95 17.89 17.50
N GLY A 2 14.57 17.58 16.31
CA GLY A 2 13.18 17.39 15.96
C GLY A 2 12.63 16.04 16.38
N LYS A 3 11.40 16.03 16.82
CA LYS A 3 10.68 14.79 17.00
C LYS A 3 10.27 14.25 15.63
N ARG A 4 10.28 12.94 15.50
CA ARG A 4 9.80 12.27 14.30
C ARG A 4 8.46 11.65 14.60
N PHE A 5 7.48 12.04 13.82
CA PHE A 5 6.13 11.56 14.02
C PHE A 5 5.80 10.48 13.00
N LEU A 6 5.35 9.34 13.51
CA LEU A 6 4.81 8.28 12.70
C LEU A 6 3.33 8.58 12.45
N LYS A 7 2.90 8.33 11.22
CA LYS A 7 1.53 8.65 10.81
C LYS A 7 0.65 7.43 10.95
N LYS A 8 -0.62 7.68 11.26
CA LYS A 8 -1.68 6.72 11.06
C LYS A 8 -2.82 7.45 10.35
N ILE A 9 -3.11 7.03 9.14
CA ILE A 9 -4.11 7.67 8.29
C ILE A 9 -5.17 6.64 7.97
N ILE A 10 -6.43 6.99 8.19
CA ILE A 10 -7.56 6.13 7.87
C ILE A 10 -8.33 6.79 6.73
N ALA A 11 -8.47 6.08 5.62
CA ALA A 11 -9.19 6.56 4.45
C ALA A 11 -10.54 5.88 4.37
N GLN A 12 -11.60 6.68 4.36
CA GLN A 12 -12.98 6.21 4.18
C GLN A 12 -13.68 6.95 3.04
N SER A 13 -12.91 7.72 2.28
CA SER A 13 -13.41 8.49 1.15
C SER A 13 -12.42 8.43 -0.01
N PRO A 14 -12.86 8.75 -1.24
CA PRO A 14 -11.95 8.79 -2.38
C PRO A 14 -10.79 9.77 -2.20
N GLN A 15 -11.02 10.94 -1.60
CA GLN A 15 -9.98 11.93 -1.37
C GLN A 15 -8.93 11.41 -0.39
N ASP A 16 -9.36 10.76 0.69
CA ASP A 16 -8.43 10.21 1.67
C ASP A 16 -7.57 9.13 1.05
N LEU A 17 -8.16 8.30 0.18
CA LEU A 17 -7.40 7.25 -0.50
C LEU A 17 -6.37 7.83 -1.46
N LYS A 18 -6.70 8.93 -2.14
CA LYS A 18 -5.73 9.64 -2.97
C LYS A 18 -4.55 10.14 -2.15
N PHE A 19 -4.81 10.59 -0.95
CA PHE A 19 -3.75 11.05 -0.06
C PHE A 19 -2.82 9.89 0.33
N ILE A 20 -3.38 8.74 0.68
CA ILE A 20 -2.59 7.54 0.96
C ILE A 20 -1.78 7.13 -0.27
N SER A 21 -2.40 7.15 -1.45
CA SER A 21 -1.71 6.84 -2.70
C SER A 21 -0.49 7.73 -2.91
N ALA A 22 -0.64 9.03 -2.66
CA ALA A 22 0.46 9.98 -2.79
C ALA A 22 1.57 9.71 -1.78
N CYS A 23 1.23 9.36 -0.55
CA CYS A 23 2.21 9.04 0.48
C CYS A 23 3.03 7.80 0.14
N CYS A 24 2.45 6.88 -0.62
CA CYS A 24 3.03 5.58 -0.89
C CYS A 24 3.63 5.47 -2.31
N SER A 25 3.60 6.54 -3.09
CA SER A 25 4.18 6.55 -4.42
C SER A 25 5.67 6.23 -4.34
N GLU A 26 6.12 5.30 -5.18
CA GLU A 26 7.50 4.79 -5.24
C GLU A 26 7.90 3.94 -4.03
N ALA A 27 6.95 3.52 -3.22
CA ALA A 27 7.23 2.62 -2.11
C ALA A 27 7.66 1.25 -2.64
N LYS A 28 8.57 0.61 -1.90
CA LYS A 28 9.02 -0.74 -2.23
C LYS A 28 8.23 -1.74 -1.41
N VAL A 29 7.86 -2.84 -2.07
CA VAL A 29 7.07 -3.91 -1.46
C VAL A 29 7.71 -5.23 -1.84
N LYS A 30 8.08 -6.02 -0.85
CA LYS A 30 8.55 -7.38 -1.10
C LYS A 30 7.34 -8.27 -1.35
N ASN A 31 7.42 -9.11 -2.37
CA ASN A 31 6.28 -9.95 -2.77
C ASN A 31 5.76 -10.81 -1.60
N SER A 32 6.66 -11.33 -0.77
CA SER A 32 6.27 -12.12 0.40
C SER A 32 5.56 -11.32 1.49
N ASP A 33 5.61 -9.98 1.40
CA ASP A 33 4.94 -9.08 2.37
C ASP A 33 3.55 -8.64 1.90
N ILE A 34 3.06 -9.24 0.83
CA ILE A 34 1.70 -9.03 0.33
C ILE A 34 0.85 -10.19 0.81
N LYS A 35 -0.23 -9.92 1.55
CA LYS A 35 -1.06 -10.96 2.14
C LYS A 35 -2.53 -10.67 1.98
N TYR A 36 -3.27 -11.66 1.52
CA TYR A 36 -4.72 -11.59 1.49
C TYR A 36 -5.28 -12.61 2.48
N LEU A 37 -6.14 -12.14 3.37
CA LEU A 37 -6.79 -12.94 4.40
C LEU A 37 -8.30 -12.99 4.09
N PRO A 38 -8.74 -13.92 3.24
CA PRO A 38 -10.11 -13.89 2.74
C PRO A 38 -11.16 -14.10 3.82
N LEU A 39 -10.87 -14.91 4.85
CA LEU A 39 -11.83 -15.11 5.93
C LEU A 39 -12.08 -13.85 6.75
N ASN A 40 -11.08 -12.99 6.82
CA ASN A 40 -11.19 -11.71 7.53
C ASN A 40 -11.54 -10.56 6.60
N LYS A 41 -11.54 -10.81 5.28
CA LYS A 41 -11.75 -9.80 4.24
C LYS A 41 -10.72 -8.68 4.33
N ILE A 42 -9.47 -9.03 4.62
CA ILE A 42 -8.38 -8.06 4.81
C ILE A 42 -7.28 -8.34 3.80
N PHE A 43 -6.75 -7.26 3.19
CA PHE A 43 -5.59 -7.32 2.33
C PHE A 43 -4.51 -6.42 2.92
N LEU A 44 -3.29 -6.94 3.06
CA LEU A 44 -2.18 -6.24 3.73
C LEU A 44 -0.98 -6.11 2.82
N LEU A 45 -0.34 -4.94 2.88
CA LEU A 45 0.96 -4.69 2.27
C LEU A 45 1.90 -4.12 3.32
N SER A 46 3.06 -4.74 3.52
CA SER A 46 4.15 -4.10 4.25
C SER A 46 5.05 -3.43 3.25
N ILE A 47 5.26 -2.13 3.41
CA ILE A 47 5.98 -1.32 2.43
C ILE A 47 7.13 -0.56 3.08
N SER A 48 8.06 -0.13 2.24
CA SER A 48 9.09 0.83 2.59
C SER A 48 8.84 2.07 1.74
N ARG A 49 8.31 3.13 2.34
CA ARG A 49 7.98 4.36 1.62
C ARG A 49 8.97 5.47 1.94
N PHE A 50 9.11 6.42 1.03
CA PHE A 50 9.90 7.61 1.29
C PHE A 50 9.19 8.50 2.30
N ASN A 51 9.98 9.10 3.21
CA ASN A 51 9.48 10.16 4.06
C ASN A 51 9.57 11.47 3.28
N LYS A 52 8.45 11.86 2.67
CA LYS A 52 8.41 13.04 1.81
C LYS A 52 8.47 14.35 2.58
N GLU A 53 8.43 14.27 3.90
CA GLU A 53 8.56 15.44 4.78
C GLU A 53 9.99 15.66 5.26
N SER A 54 10.93 14.81 4.82
CA SER A 54 12.32 14.88 5.24
C SER A 54 13.24 15.04 4.03
N ASP A 55 14.31 15.83 4.21
CA ASP A 55 15.33 15.99 3.18
C ASP A 55 16.42 14.92 3.23
N ASN A 56 16.29 13.93 4.09
CA ASN A 56 17.37 13.01 4.43
C ASN A 56 17.27 11.62 3.79
N ASN A 57 16.54 11.45 2.73
CA ASN A 57 16.35 10.13 2.09
C ASN A 57 15.90 9.06 3.08
N GLU A 58 15.11 9.46 4.06
CA GLU A 58 14.57 8.52 5.01
C GLU A 58 13.51 7.65 4.38
N ARG A 59 13.47 6.42 4.81
CA ARG A 59 12.38 5.53 4.46
C ARG A 59 11.64 5.15 5.75
N ILE A 60 10.36 4.88 5.60
CA ILE A 60 9.50 4.50 6.71
C ILE A 60 8.86 3.16 6.36
N ASN A 61 9.04 2.19 7.24
CA ASN A 61 8.29 0.95 7.12
C ASN A 61 6.87 1.19 7.56
N SER A 62 5.93 0.86 6.71
CA SER A 62 4.53 1.12 6.93
C SER A 62 3.71 -0.08 6.51
N ILE A 63 2.52 -0.20 7.07
CA ILE A 63 1.56 -1.22 6.66
C ILE A 63 0.35 -0.51 6.05
N ILE A 64 -0.05 -0.93 4.86
CA ILE A 64 -1.33 -0.53 4.29
C ILE A 64 -2.29 -1.69 4.49
N ARG A 65 -3.41 -1.40 5.14
CA ARG A 65 -4.44 -2.40 5.43
C ARG A 65 -5.72 -2.00 4.71
N PHE A 66 -6.22 -2.92 3.89
CA PHE A 66 -7.47 -2.74 3.16
C PHE A 66 -8.50 -3.68 3.79
N GLU A 67 -9.62 -3.13 4.26
CA GLU A 67 -10.66 -3.93 4.90
C GLU A 67 -11.87 -4.07 3.99
N PHE A 68 -12.72 -5.03 4.31
CA PHE A 68 -13.92 -5.35 3.55
C PHE A 68 -13.61 -5.77 2.11
N ILE A 69 -12.52 -6.49 1.93
CA ILE A 69 -12.08 -6.97 0.62
C ILE A 69 -12.75 -8.29 0.30
N GLN A 70 -13.49 -8.31 -0.80
CA GLN A 70 -14.24 -9.47 -1.26
C GLN A 70 -13.40 -10.40 -2.13
N SER A 71 -12.47 -9.83 -2.89
CA SER A 71 -11.60 -10.60 -3.78
C SER A 71 -10.34 -9.85 -4.12
N SER A 72 -9.31 -10.60 -4.49
CA SER A 72 -8.01 -10.06 -4.92
C SER A 72 -7.56 -10.82 -6.15
N LYS A 73 -7.13 -10.07 -7.17
CA LYS A 73 -6.57 -10.63 -8.41
C LYS A 73 -5.26 -9.95 -8.71
N SER A 74 -4.26 -10.70 -9.12
CA SER A 74 -2.98 -10.13 -9.54
C SER A 74 -2.73 -10.42 -11.01
N LYS A 75 -1.99 -9.52 -11.66
CA LYS A 75 -1.59 -9.65 -13.05
C LYS A 75 -0.10 -9.36 -13.17
N ASN A 76 0.61 -10.24 -13.87
CA ASN A 76 2.04 -10.12 -14.14
C ASN A 76 2.91 -10.21 -12.87
N ILE A 77 2.41 -10.83 -11.82
CA ILE A 77 3.17 -11.05 -10.59
C ILE A 77 3.33 -12.55 -10.39
N ASP A 78 4.58 -13.00 -10.36
CA ASP A 78 4.88 -14.40 -10.07
C ASP A 78 4.80 -14.62 -8.56
N GLN A 79 3.75 -15.28 -8.12
CA GLN A 79 3.50 -15.47 -6.69
C GLN A 79 4.47 -16.43 -6.02
N ASN A 80 5.23 -17.19 -6.81
CA ASN A 80 6.26 -18.07 -6.28
C ASN A 80 7.60 -17.37 -6.09
N ASN A 81 7.76 -16.16 -6.60
CA ASN A 81 8.96 -15.38 -6.45
C ASN A 81 8.87 -14.50 -5.20
N PHE A 82 9.12 -15.12 -4.03
CA PHE A 82 8.91 -14.46 -2.73
C PHE A 82 9.82 -13.25 -2.52
N ASP A 83 11.01 -13.25 -3.12
CA ASP A 83 11.99 -12.18 -2.92
C ASP A 83 11.86 -11.04 -3.92
N LEU A 84 10.92 -11.13 -4.85
CA LEU A 84 10.69 -10.08 -5.82
C LEU A 84 10.32 -8.77 -5.11
N ILE A 85 11.00 -7.70 -5.49
CA ILE A 85 10.69 -6.36 -4.98
C ILE A 85 9.84 -5.63 -6.01
N LEU A 86 8.68 -5.19 -5.58
CA LEU A 86 7.75 -4.42 -6.40
C LEU A 86 7.84 -2.95 -6.02
N GLU A 87 7.59 -2.09 -6.99
CA GLU A 87 7.53 -0.65 -6.73
C GLU A 87 6.11 -0.16 -6.93
N LEU A 88 5.49 0.31 -5.86
CA LEU A 88 4.12 0.81 -5.90
C LEU A 88 4.10 2.21 -6.51
N LEU A 89 3.34 2.39 -7.56
CA LEU A 89 3.25 3.67 -8.24
C LEU A 89 2.02 4.46 -7.81
N ALA A 90 0.87 3.78 -7.70
CA ALA A 90 -0.38 4.45 -7.36
C ALA A 90 -1.40 3.46 -6.85
N ILE A 91 -2.36 4.00 -6.10
CA ILE A 91 -3.56 3.28 -5.69
C ILE A 91 -4.74 4.03 -6.30
N ASN A 92 -5.47 3.37 -7.19
CA ASN A 92 -6.60 3.98 -7.89
C ASN A 92 -7.90 3.38 -7.42
N LEU A 93 -8.97 4.17 -7.48
CA LEU A 93 -10.29 3.76 -7.05
C LEU A 93 -11.29 3.94 -8.18
N PHE A 94 -12.09 2.91 -8.39
CA PHE A 94 -13.22 2.97 -9.33
C PHE A 94 -14.48 2.57 -8.58
N LYS A 95 -15.51 3.42 -8.65
CA LYS A 95 -16.79 3.07 -8.07
C LYS A 95 -17.56 2.21 -9.06
N ARG A 96 -18.02 1.05 -8.59
CA ARG A 96 -18.90 0.17 -9.34
C ARG A 96 -20.31 0.31 -8.80
N LYS A 97 -21.24 -0.45 -9.37
CA LYS A 97 -22.66 -0.33 -9.03
C LYS A 97 -22.91 -0.62 -7.54
N ASN A 98 -22.32 -1.71 -7.02
CA ASN A 98 -22.57 -2.14 -5.63
C ASN A 98 -21.31 -2.24 -4.78
N ASN A 99 -20.15 -1.91 -5.35
CA ASN A 99 -18.89 -2.03 -4.63
C ASN A 99 -17.86 -1.08 -5.22
N PHE A 100 -16.63 -1.20 -4.72
CA PHE A 100 -15.51 -0.41 -5.20
C PHE A 100 -14.42 -1.33 -5.71
N GLU A 101 -13.75 -0.88 -6.76
CA GLU A 101 -12.57 -1.57 -7.25
C GLU A 101 -11.35 -0.73 -6.92
N ILE A 102 -10.43 -1.30 -6.14
CA ILE A 102 -9.18 -0.65 -5.78
C ILE A 102 -8.06 -1.31 -6.57
N THR A 103 -7.32 -0.53 -7.34
CA THR A 103 -6.25 -1.04 -8.19
C THR A 103 -4.91 -0.55 -7.66
N LEU A 104 -4.03 -1.49 -7.32
CA LEU A 104 -2.67 -1.22 -6.91
C LEU A 104 -1.79 -1.34 -8.14
N LEU A 105 -1.24 -0.22 -8.61
CA LEU A 105 -0.40 -0.18 -9.79
C LEU A 105 1.06 -0.22 -9.38
N PHE A 106 1.76 -1.23 -9.85
CA PHE A 106 3.19 -1.38 -9.62
C PHE A 106 3.94 -1.15 -10.93
N SER A 107 5.23 -0.89 -10.85
CA SER A 107 6.07 -0.75 -12.03
C SER A 107 6.09 -2.05 -12.86
N LYS A 108 6.47 -1.93 -14.14
CA LYS A 108 6.60 -3.07 -15.07
C LYS A 108 5.27 -3.77 -15.34
N ASN A 109 4.19 -3.00 -15.37
CA ASN A 109 2.85 -3.50 -15.71
C ASN A 109 2.33 -4.57 -14.75
N LYS A 110 2.72 -4.50 -13.48
CA LYS A 110 2.22 -5.40 -12.45
C LYS A 110 1.06 -4.73 -11.74
N ILE A 111 -0.02 -5.47 -11.53
CA ILE A 111 -1.28 -4.91 -11.03
C ILE A 111 -1.91 -5.88 -10.04
N ILE A 112 -2.44 -5.33 -8.95
CA ILE A 112 -3.33 -6.07 -8.05
C ILE A 112 -4.66 -5.32 -8.03
N THR A 113 -5.75 -6.04 -8.26
CA THR A 113 -7.09 -5.50 -8.23
C THR A 113 -7.85 -6.09 -7.07
N LEU A 114 -8.39 -5.22 -6.22
CA LEU A 114 -9.19 -5.59 -5.06
C LEU A 114 -10.63 -5.15 -5.28
N ASN A 115 -11.58 -6.02 -4.93
CA ASN A 115 -12.97 -5.63 -4.85
C ASN A 115 -13.32 -5.41 -3.38
N ALA A 116 -13.84 -4.24 -3.05
CA ALA A 116 -14.16 -3.85 -1.69
C ALA A 116 -15.64 -3.48 -1.57
N GLU A 117 -16.25 -3.87 -0.45
CA GLU A 117 -17.63 -3.49 -0.16
C GLU A 117 -17.74 -2.00 0.12
N VAL A 118 -16.76 -1.47 0.85
CA VAL A 118 -16.67 -0.07 1.22
C VAL A 118 -15.21 0.35 1.19
N ILE A 119 -14.95 1.65 1.25
CA ILE A 119 -13.59 2.16 1.35
C ILE A 119 -13.21 2.21 2.82
N GLU A 120 -12.29 1.38 3.23
CA GLU A 120 -11.66 1.49 4.55
C GLU A 120 -10.23 1.00 4.43
N VAL A 121 -9.31 1.96 4.37
CA VAL A 121 -7.89 1.71 4.15
C VAL A 121 -7.10 2.46 5.20
N THR A 122 -6.18 1.78 5.85
CA THR A 122 -5.33 2.39 6.88
C THR A 122 -3.89 2.33 6.42
N LEU A 123 -3.20 3.46 6.49
CA LEU A 123 -1.76 3.52 6.37
C LEU A 123 -1.21 3.76 7.76
N GLU A 124 -0.39 2.84 8.26
CA GLU A 124 0.18 2.97 9.59
C GLU A 124 1.68 2.82 9.54
N ASP A 125 2.38 3.87 9.89
CA ASP A 125 3.84 3.87 9.96
C ASP A 125 4.30 3.06 11.16
N GLN A 126 5.33 2.23 10.94
CA GLN A 126 5.85 1.35 11.97
C GLN A 126 7.20 1.82 12.48
N LYS A 127 8.12 2.15 11.57
CA LYS A 127 9.49 2.40 11.93
C LYS A 127 10.18 3.25 10.88
N ILE A 128 10.96 4.23 11.32
CA ILE A 128 11.80 5.04 10.43
C ILE A 128 13.12 4.30 10.21
N ILE A 129 13.53 4.19 8.96
CA ILE A 129 14.77 3.54 8.57
C ILE A 129 15.65 4.57 7.89
N ASN A 130 16.92 4.63 8.31
CA ASN A 130 17.89 5.46 7.64
C ASN A 130 18.42 4.72 6.41
N ASP A 131 18.22 5.32 5.23
CA ASP A 131 18.55 4.70 3.94
C ASP A 131 20.06 4.67 3.66
N LYS A 132 20.88 5.26 4.50
CA LYS A 132 22.33 5.34 4.28
C LYS A 132 23.05 4.00 4.31
N LYS A 133 22.37 2.95 4.73
CA LYS A 133 22.98 1.61 4.83
C LYS A 133 22.78 0.77 3.60
N PHE A 134 22.17 1.29 2.58
CA PHE A 134 21.89 0.57 1.35
C PHE A 134 22.71 1.07 0.19
#